data_82088dbe18d8a5442ce33160e0425762
#
_entry.id   82088dbe18d8a5442ce33160e0425762
#
_cell.length_a   1.000
_cell.length_b   1.000
_cell.length_c   1.000
_cell.angle_alpha   90.00
_cell.angle_beta   90.00
_cell.angle_gamma   90.00
#
_symmetry.space_group_name_H-M   'P 1'
#
loop_
_entity.id
_entity.type
_entity.pdbx_description
1 polymer ?
#
loop_
_entity_poly.entity_id
_entity_poly.type
_entity_poly.pdbx_seq_one_letter_code
_entity_poly.pdbx_strand_id
1 'polypeptide(L)'
;RKLETIINNNWNNFPFGKAPYASIDEYMHKAKTTKKYKYPEIDKYEKQTGFSVDKKWLHDLALHTQIVIKESTLCYTHGQILYSALSNYVFKHQKTHLSTTRIVVYETGTARGFSALCMAKALHDRKQVGTIITFDLLPHTVPMYWNCIDDWNFGPLTRSELLSKWADLIKDHIIFHQGDTYLELSKVQTERVHFAFLDGVHDFDAIMHEFENIEDKQKNGDIIVFDDYNPLQYSSLVRAIDEICMSGQYDCTKIGSMDRGYVIAKKL
;
A
#
# COMPACT_ATOMS: atom_id res chain seq x y z
N ARG A 1 11.88 -13.90 -21.87
CA ARG A 1 11.44 -12.66 -22.58
C ARG A 1 10.89 -11.58 -21.62
N LYS A 2 10.21 -11.91 -20.51
CA LYS A 2 9.76 -10.90 -19.51
C LYS A 2 10.92 -10.32 -18.69
N LEU A 3 11.94 -11.08 -18.35
CA LEU A 3 13.11 -10.63 -17.60
C LEU A 3 13.99 -9.62 -18.36
N GLU A 4 14.13 -9.76 -19.66
CA GLU A 4 14.91 -8.81 -20.49
C GLU A 4 14.23 -7.44 -20.62
N THR A 5 12.89 -7.38 -20.51
CA THR A 5 12.14 -6.13 -20.53
C THR A 5 12.27 -5.33 -19.22
N ILE A 6 12.55 -6.02 -18.10
CA ILE A 6 12.74 -5.43 -16.78
C ILE A 6 14.13 -4.76 -16.66
N ILE A 7 15.14 -5.26 -17.37
CA ILE A 7 16.51 -4.73 -17.36
C ILE A 7 16.64 -3.45 -18.21
N ASN A 8 15.74 -3.21 -19.15
CA ASN A 8 15.75 -2.04 -20.02
C ASN A 8 14.91 -0.90 -19.47
N ASN A 9 15.37 -0.19 -18.45
CA ASN A 9 14.97 1.17 -17.99
C ASN A 9 13.55 1.64 -18.37
N ASN A 10 12.52 0.82 -18.14
CA ASN A 10 11.11 1.14 -18.44
C ASN A 10 10.51 2.23 -17.53
N TRP A 11 11.28 2.77 -16.57
CA TRP A 11 10.90 3.89 -15.70
C TRP A 11 10.66 5.21 -16.47
N ASN A 12 11.01 5.24 -17.75
CA ASN A 12 10.84 6.41 -18.61
C ASN A 12 9.50 6.43 -19.37
N ASN A 13 8.60 5.47 -19.10
CA ASN A 13 7.29 5.37 -19.73
C ASN A 13 6.18 5.59 -18.70
N PHE A 14 4.97 5.91 -19.19
CA PHE A 14 3.80 6.01 -18.33
C PHE A 14 3.65 4.76 -17.43
N PRO A 15 3.33 4.89 -16.15
CA PRO A 15 2.91 6.09 -15.39
C PRO A 15 4.05 7.01 -14.91
N PHE A 16 5.30 6.67 -15.22
CA PHE A 16 6.50 7.47 -14.97
C PHE A 16 6.97 8.06 -16.30
N GLY A 17 7.90 9.03 -16.31
CA GLY A 17 8.25 9.71 -17.56
C GLY A 17 9.67 10.24 -17.61
N LYS A 18 9.93 11.02 -18.66
CA LYS A 18 11.21 11.71 -18.92
C LYS A 18 11.17 13.19 -18.56
N ALA A 19 10.00 13.69 -18.17
CA ALA A 19 9.72 15.07 -17.83
C ALA A 19 8.46 15.14 -16.97
N PRO A 20 8.19 16.27 -16.27
CA PRO A 20 6.93 16.48 -15.58
C PRO A 20 5.74 16.34 -16.54
N TYR A 21 4.68 15.66 -16.11
CA TYR A 21 3.47 15.46 -16.92
C TYR A 21 2.54 16.67 -16.96
N ALA A 22 2.59 17.52 -15.93
CA ALA A 22 1.67 18.63 -15.79
C ALA A 22 2.30 19.78 -15.01
N SER A 23 1.67 20.95 -15.05
CA SER A 23 2.05 22.10 -14.23
C SER A 23 1.72 21.91 -12.75
N ILE A 24 2.34 22.71 -11.88
CA ILE A 24 2.02 22.77 -10.44
C ILE A 24 0.52 23.06 -10.24
N ASP A 25 -0.04 24.01 -10.99
CA ASP A 25 -1.46 24.37 -10.87
C ASP A 25 -2.39 23.21 -11.19
N GLU A 26 -2.04 22.36 -12.15
CA GLU A 26 -2.82 21.20 -12.51
C GLU A 26 -2.78 20.12 -11.40
N TYR A 27 -1.62 19.82 -10.83
CA TYR A 27 -1.52 18.93 -9.66
C TYR A 27 -2.29 19.48 -8.46
N MET A 28 -2.18 20.78 -8.18
CA MET A 28 -2.91 21.44 -7.10
C MET A 28 -4.43 21.42 -7.33
N HIS A 29 -4.88 21.62 -8.58
CA HIS A 29 -6.29 21.51 -8.93
C HIS A 29 -6.82 20.08 -8.70
N LYS A 30 -6.09 19.07 -9.18
CA LYS A 30 -6.43 17.64 -8.95
C LYS A 30 -6.50 17.31 -7.45
N ALA A 31 -5.53 17.76 -6.66
CA ALA A 31 -5.53 17.56 -5.22
C ALA A 31 -6.76 18.18 -4.55
N LYS A 32 -7.10 19.43 -4.92
CA LYS A 32 -8.28 20.13 -4.40
C LYS A 32 -9.59 19.44 -4.77
N THR A 33 -9.67 18.88 -5.97
CA THR A 33 -10.85 18.15 -6.47
C THR A 33 -10.98 16.82 -5.75
N THR A 34 -9.91 16.03 -5.65
CA THR A 34 -9.92 14.71 -5.01
C THR A 34 -10.31 14.77 -3.54
N LYS A 35 -9.89 15.82 -2.81
CA LYS A 35 -10.29 16.05 -1.41
C LYS A 35 -11.80 16.19 -1.17
N LYS A 36 -12.57 16.55 -2.21
CA LYS A 36 -14.02 16.75 -2.09
C LYS A 36 -14.81 15.44 -2.17
N TYR A 37 -14.21 14.37 -2.68
CA TYR A 37 -14.89 13.10 -2.80
C TYR A 37 -15.24 12.53 -1.42
N LYS A 38 -16.42 11.93 -1.33
CA LYS A 38 -16.94 11.30 -0.12
C LYS A 38 -16.93 9.79 -0.29
N TYR A 39 -16.50 9.11 0.74
CA TYR A 39 -16.40 7.66 0.77
C TYR A 39 -17.09 7.10 2.02
N PRO A 40 -18.44 7.05 2.06
CA PRO A 40 -19.20 6.69 3.26
C PRO A 40 -18.83 5.34 3.87
N GLU A 41 -18.52 4.34 3.02
CA GLU A 41 -18.15 3.01 3.50
C GLU A 41 -16.77 3.01 4.19
N ILE A 42 -15.85 3.86 3.71
CA ILE A 42 -14.54 4.05 4.34
C ILE A 42 -14.71 4.79 5.69
N ASP A 43 -15.50 5.85 5.71
CA ASP A 43 -15.81 6.59 6.95
C ASP A 43 -16.51 5.70 7.98
N LYS A 44 -17.39 4.79 7.52
CA LYS A 44 -18.04 3.79 8.35
C LYS A 44 -17.03 2.80 8.94
N TYR A 45 -16.09 2.32 8.12
CA TYR A 45 -15.05 1.41 8.59
C TYR A 45 -14.14 2.07 9.64
N GLU A 46 -13.68 3.32 9.42
CA GLU A 46 -12.92 4.08 10.41
C GLU A 46 -13.68 4.22 11.74
N LYS A 47 -14.99 4.47 11.68
CA LYS A 47 -15.85 4.53 12.88
C LYS A 47 -15.96 3.17 13.60
N GLN A 48 -16.10 2.08 12.85
CA GLN A 48 -16.21 0.73 13.43
C GLN A 48 -14.93 0.29 14.14
N THR A 49 -13.77 0.62 13.59
CA THR A 49 -12.47 0.32 14.21
C THR A 49 -12.16 1.26 15.37
N GLY A 50 -12.68 2.49 15.34
CA GLY A 50 -12.36 3.56 16.28
C GLY A 50 -11.04 4.29 15.94
N PHE A 51 -10.45 4.03 14.78
CA PHE A 51 -9.18 4.63 14.36
C PHE A 51 -9.32 5.29 13.00
N SER A 52 -8.93 6.56 12.92
CA SER A 52 -8.88 7.33 11.68
C SER A 52 -7.55 8.08 11.57
N VAL A 53 -7.01 8.12 10.37
CA VAL A 53 -5.79 8.89 10.09
C VAL A 53 -6.10 10.39 10.07
N ASP A 54 -5.16 11.22 10.54
CA ASP A 54 -5.26 12.67 10.39
C ASP A 54 -5.39 13.05 8.90
N LYS A 55 -6.52 13.68 8.56
CA LYS A 55 -6.83 13.99 7.15
C LYS A 55 -5.86 15.02 6.56
N LYS A 56 -5.32 15.94 7.35
CA LYS A 56 -4.35 16.93 6.86
C LYS A 56 -3.03 16.22 6.50
N TRP A 57 -2.56 15.33 7.35
CA TRP A 57 -1.38 14.53 7.11
C TRP A 57 -1.57 13.62 5.88
N LEU A 58 -2.71 12.93 5.78
CA LEU A 58 -3.02 12.05 4.66
C LEU A 58 -3.05 12.80 3.32
N HIS A 59 -3.69 13.97 3.28
CA HIS A 59 -3.75 14.78 2.07
C HIS A 59 -2.40 15.36 1.67
N ASP A 60 -1.58 15.71 2.66
CA ASP A 60 -0.23 16.18 2.42
C ASP A 60 0.64 15.05 1.82
N LEU A 61 0.61 13.85 2.39
CA LEU A 61 1.28 12.68 1.81
C LEU A 61 0.75 12.35 0.41
N ALA A 62 -0.57 12.38 0.21
CA ALA A 62 -1.19 12.07 -1.07
C ALA A 62 -0.79 13.06 -2.17
N LEU A 63 -0.57 14.35 -1.85
CA LEU A 63 -0.12 15.34 -2.81
C LEU A 63 1.19 14.94 -3.50
N HIS A 64 2.10 14.37 -2.75
CA HIS A 64 3.43 13.97 -3.23
C HIS A 64 3.47 12.55 -3.82
N THR A 65 2.45 11.70 -3.52
CA THR A 65 2.53 10.27 -3.84
C THR A 65 1.34 9.72 -4.63
N GLN A 66 0.16 10.34 -4.52
CA GLN A 66 -1.09 9.81 -5.10
C GLN A 66 -1.77 10.78 -6.08
N ILE A 67 -1.44 12.08 -6.00
CA ILE A 67 -1.94 13.05 -6.98
C ILE A 67 -1.05 12.99 -8.21
N VAL A 68 -1.52 12.23 -9.19
CA VAL A 68 -0.81 11.90 -10.43
C VAL A 68 -1.66 12.23 -11.65
N ILE A 69 -1.03 12.32 -12.80
CA ILE A 69 -1.74 12.44 -14.08
C ILE A 69 -2.06 11.04 -14.58
N LYS A 70 -3.33 10.71 -14.61
CA LYS A 70 -3.88 9.45 -15.14
C LYS A 70 -5.33 9.64 -15.59
N GLU A 71 -5.83 8.70 -16.42
CA GLU A 71 -7.19 8.72 -16.94
C GLU A 71 -8.23 8.32 -15.88
N SER A 72 -7.89 7.33 -15.06
CA SER A 72 -8.80 6.85 -14.03
C SER A 72 -8.98 7.85 -12.87
N THR A 73 -10.08 7.74 -12.16
CA THR A 73 -10.38 8.58 -10.99
C THR A 73 -9.30 8.46 -9.93
N LEU A 74 -8.83 9.60 -9.43
CA LEU A 74 -7.88 9.65 -8.32
C LEU A 74 -8.58 9.25 -7.03
N CYS A 75 -8.03 8.24 -6.37
CA CYS A 75 -8.51 7.76 -5.08
C CYS A 75 -7.33 7.28 -4.23
N TYR A 76 -7.28 7.66 -2.96
CA TYR A 76 -6.26 7.23 -2.00
C TYR A 76 -6.84 6.78 -0.66
N THR A 77 -8.06 6.21 -0.72
CA THR A 77 -8.76 5.69 0.46
C THR A 77 -8.11 4.46 1.07
N HIS A 78 -7.28 3.73 0.29
CA HIS A 78 -6.47 2.64 0.85
C HIS A 78 -5.61 3.10 2.04
N GLY A 79 -5.10 4.34 2.02
CA GLY A 79 -4.36 4.88 3.17
C GLY A 79 -5.21 4.95 4.45
N GLN A 80 -6.50 5.29 4.34
CA GLN A 80 -7.43 5.29 5.48
C GLN A 80 -7.70 3.87 5.97
N ILE A 81 -7.97 2.94 5.05
CA ILE A 81 -8.22 1.53 5.36
C ILE A 81 -7.01 0.92 6.08
N LEU A 82 -5.81 1.09 5.51
CA LEU A 82 -4.58 0.51 6.05
C LEU A 82 -4.24 1.07 7.44
N TYR A 83 -4.31 2.40 7.59
CA TYR A 83 -4.09 3.03 8.89
C TYR A 83 -5.07 2.51 9.94
N SER A 84 -6.36 2.46 9.59
CA SER A 84 -7.44 2.04 10.48
C SER A 84 -7.34 0.55 10.84
N ALA A 85 -7.15 -0.31 9.84
CA ALA A 85 -7.02 -1.75 10.02
C ALA A 85 -5.80 -2.12 10.89
N LEU A 86 -4.63 -1.56 10.56
CA LEU A 86 -3.41 -1.84 11.30
C LEU A 86 -3.46 -1.25 12.72
N SER A 87 -4.01 -0.04 12.91
CA SER A 87 -4.20 0.54 14.24
C SER A 87 -5.11 -0.31 15.13
N ASN A 88 -6.21 -0.84 14.56
CA ASN A 88 -7.11 -1.74 15.28
C ASN A 88 -6.44 -3.09 15.59
N TYR A 89 -5.67 -3.64 14.65
CA TYR A 89 -4.87 -4.85 14.87
C TYR A 89 -3.89 -4.64 16.02
N VAL A 90 -3.08 -3.58 15.98
CA VAL A 90 -2.11 -3.22 17.02
C VAL A 90 -2.79 -3.05 18.39
N PHE A 91 -3.91 -2.34 18.43
CA PHE A 91 -4.66 -2.14 19.68
C PHE A 91 -5.11 -3.45 20.31
N LYS A 92 -5.57 -4.41 19.50
CA LYS A 92 -5.95 -5.75 19.97
C LYS A 92 -4.73 -6.55 20.41
N HIS A 93 -3.66 -6.48 19.64
CA HIS A 93 -2.39 -7.16 19.94
C HIS A 93 -1.79 -6.69 21.27
N GLN A 94 -1.80 -5.39 21.55
CA GLN A 94 -1.28 -4.81 22.80
C GLN A 94 -2.06 -5.20 24.05
N LYS A 95 -3.26 -5.76 23.93
CA LYS A 95 -4.00 -6.31 25.08
C LYS A 95 -3.43 -7.65 25.58
N THR A 96 -2.72 -8.36 24.75
CA THR A 96 -2.19 -9.70 25.02
C THR A 96 -0.67 -9.81 24.96
N HIS A 97 -0.02 -8.78 24.37
CA HIS A 97 1.43 -8.74 24.15
C HIS A 97 1.99 -7.38 24.57
N LEU A 98 3.27 -7.33 24.89
CA LEU A 98 3.98 -6.08 25.14
C LEU A 98 4.11 -5.27 23.84
N SER A 99 4.06 -3.94 23.94
CA SER A 99 4.28 -3.04 22.78
C SER A 99 5.69 -3.16 22.16
N THR A 100 6.61 -3.76 22.88
CA THR A 100 7.97 -4.11 22.42
C THR A 100 8.01 -5.37 21.55
N THR A 101 6.93 -6.19 21.55
CA THR A 101 6.84 -7.34 20.64
C THR A 101 6.70 -6.81 19.22
N ARG A 102 7.68 -7.14 18.37
CA ARG A 102 7.76 -6.62 17.01
C ARG A 102 6.60 -7.13 16.14
N ILE A 103 5.92 -6.22 15.48
CA ILE A 103 4.96 -6.52 14.41
C ILE A 103 5.67 -6.48 13.07
N VAL A 104 5.51 -7.52 12.26
CA VAL A 104 6.02 -7.60 10.90
C VAL A 104 4.86 -7.41 9.92
N VAL A 105 5.04 -6.47 9.00
CA VAL A 105 4.09 -6.14 7.94
C VAL A 105 4.74 -6.39 6.60
N TYR A 106 4.04 -7.05 5.68
CA TYR A 106 4.46 -7.20 4.30
C TYR A 106 3.60 -6.32 3.39
N GLU A 107 4.21 -5.76 2.36
CA GLU A 107 3.53 -5.02 1.31
C GLU A 107 4.08 -5.41 -0.04
N THR A 108 3.22 -5.71 -1.01
CA THR A 108 3.56 -5.83 -2.42
C THR A 108 3.05 -4.60 -3.17
N GLY A 109 3.90 -4.01 -4.03
CA GLY A 109 3.53 -2.79 -4.75
C GLY A 109 3.82 -1.49 -3.98
N THR A 110 5.07 -1.23 -3.64
CA THR A 110 5.49 0.01 -2.94
C THR A 110 5.13 1.29 -3.71
N ALA A 111 5.25 1.28 -5.03
CA ALA A 111 5.12 2.44 -5.89
C ALA A 111 5.87 3.67 -5.33
N ARG A 112 5.17 4.75 -4.98
CA ARG A 112 5.75 5.97 -4.37
C ARG A 112 5.87 5.89 -2.84
N GLY A 113 5.43 4.78 -2.19
CA GLY A 113 5.53 4.57 -0.74
C GLY A 113 4.37 5.12 0.09
N PHE A 114 3.24 5.47 -0.54
CA PHE A 114 2.07 6.01 0.17
C PHE A 114 1.49 5.05 1.21
N SER A 115 1.18 3.85 0.81
CA SER A 115 0.60 2.79 1.65
C SER A 115 1.55 2.38 2.79
N ALA A 116 2.84 2.16 2.46
CA ALA A 116 3.87 1.90 3.47
C ALA A 116 3.93 3.00 4.54
N LEU A 117 3.88 4.28 4.13
CA LEU A 117 3.88 5.40 5.08
C LEU A 117 2.59 5.50 5.90
N CYS A 118 1.42 5.16 5.34
CA CYS A 118 0.18 5.09 6.10
C CYS A 118 0.24 3.99 7.18
N MET A 119 0.83 2.85 6.86
CA MET A 119 1.05 1.76 7.83
C MET A 119 2.13 2.12 8.86
N ALA A 120 3.22 2.76 8.46
CA ALA A 120 4.25 3.28 9.38
C ALA A 120 3.66 4.30 10.37
N LYS A 121 2.81 5.21 9.88
CA LYS A 121 2.07 6.17 10.72
C LYS A 121 1.19 5.46 11.74
N ALA A 122 0.50 4.37 11.37
CA ALA A 122 -0.29 3.59 12.31
C ALA A 122 0.58 2.97 13.43
N LEU A 123 1.71 2.37 13.09
CA LEU A 123 2.66 1.82 14.08
C LEU A 123 3.21 2.92 15.00
N HIS A 124 3.62 4.04 14.42
CA HIS A 124 4.15 5.19 15.17
C HIS A 124 3.12 5.76 16.15
N ASP A 125 1.90 6.05 15.70
CA ASP A 125 0.84 6.64 16.53
C ASP A 125 0.40 5.68 17.65
N ARG A 126 0.50 4.37 17.41
CA ARG A 126 0.24 3.34 18.41
C ARG A 126 1.45 3.04 19.32
N LYS A 127 2.59 3.71 19.10
CA LYS A 127 3.86 3.45 19.81
C LYS A 127 4.25 1.97 19.78
N GLN A 128 4.03 1.34 18.63
CA GLN A 128 4.28 -0.08 18.43
C GLN A 128 5.60 -0.30 17.68
N VAL A 129 6.47 -1.13 18.26
CA VAL A 129 7.65 -1.61 17.52
C VAL A 129 7.18 -2.48 16.35
N GLY A 130 7.56 -2.11 15.13
CA GLY A 130 7.16 -2.86 13.95
C GLY A 130 8.03 -2.54 12.74
N THR A 131 8.06 -3.47 11.81
CA THR A 131 8.80 -3.35 10.56
C THR A 131 7.87 -3.68 9.39
N ILE A 132 7.82 -2.77 8.42
CA ILE A 132 7.15 -2.94 7.14
C ILE A 132 8.22 -3.30 6.13
N ILE A 133 8.11 -4.46 5.51
CA ILE A 133 8.96 -4.88 4.39
C ILE A 133 8.11 -4.73 3.14
N THR A 134 8.49 -3.77 2.30
CA THR A 134 7.72 -3.43 1.10
C THR A 134 8.51 -3.77 -0.16
N PHE A 135 7.87 -4.48 -1.09
CA PHE A 135 8.50 -5.04 -2.29
C PHE A 135 8.04 -4.30 -3.55
N ASP A 136 8.97 -3.95 -4.42
CA ASP A 136 8.66 -3.31 -5.70
C ASP A 136 9.79 -3.52 -6.73
N LEU A 137 9.44 -3.55 -7.99
CA LEU A 137 10.40 -3.52 -9.09
C LEU A 137 11.10 -2.17 -9.24
N LEU A 138 10.44 -1.07 -8.82
CA LEU A 138 10.96 0.28 -8.96
C LEU A 138 12.22 0.51 -8.10
N PRO A 139 13.24 1.19 -8.65
CA PRO A 139 14.46 1.44 -7.94
C PRO A 139 14.27 2.46 -6.80
N HIS A 140 15.10 2.34 -5.75
CA HIS A 140 15.12 3.30 -4.64
C HIS A 140 16.12 4.42 -4.83
N THR A 141 17.25 4.11 -5.49
CA THR A 141 18.43 4.96 -5.56
C THR A 141 18.66 5.57 -6.93
N VAL A 142 17.79 5.25 -7.92
CA VAL A 142 17.86 5.82 -9.26
C VAL A 142 16.90 7.00 -9.34
N PRO A 143 17.38 8.21 -9.68
CA PRO A 143 16.51 9.36 -9.89
C PRO A 143 15.57 9.12 -11.08
N MET A 144 14.29 9.41 -10.91
CA MET A 144 13.27 9.28 -11.93
C MET A 144 12.17 10.32 -11.74
N TYR A 145 11.37 10.56 -12.77
CA TYR A 145 10.15 11.35 -12.67
C TYR A 145 9.02 10.48 -12.16
N TRP A 146 8.38 10.94 -11.08
CA TRP A 146 7.37 10.17 -10.33
C TRP A 146 5.94 10.43 -10.76
N ASN A 147 5.73 11.30 -11.77
CA ASN A 147 4.41 11.78 -12.16
C ASN A 147 3.67 12.40 -10.96
N CYS A 148 4.32 13.34 -10.31
CA CYS A 148 3.76 14.09 -9.17
C CYS A 148 4.25 15.53 -9.18
N ILE A 149 3.75 16.34 -8.24
CA ILE A 149 4.09 17.76 -8.15
C ILE A 149 5.58 18.04 -7.96
N ASP A 150 6.30 17.10 -7.32
CA ASP A 150 7.74 17.23 -7.03
C ASP A 150 8.60 17.17 -8.29
N ASP A 151 8.14 16.48 -9.32
CA ASP A 151 8.82 16.43 -10.62
C ASP A 151 9.01 17.83 -11.21
N TRP A 152 8.03 18.71 -11.01
CA TRP A 152 8.12 20.09 -11.46
C TRP A 152 9.05 20.95 -10.60
N ASN A 153 9.00 20.72 -9.29
CA ASN A 153 9.76 21.50 -8.32
C ASN A 153 11.25 21.16 -8.30
N PHE A 154 11.59 19.88 -8.50
CA PHE A 154 12.93 19.35 -8.24
C PHE A 154 13.52 18.54 -9.39
N GLY A 155 12.73 18.20 -10.42
CA GLY A 155 13.14 17.26 -11.47
C GLY A 155 13.13 15.80 -10.99
N PRO A 156 13.97 14.95 -11.62
CA PRO A 156 13.99 13.53 -11.22
C PRO A 156 14.58 13.36 -9.81
N LEU A 157 13.87 12.59 -8.98
CA LEU A 157 14.24 12.28 -7.60
C LEU A 157 14.39 10.77 -7.41
N THR A 158 15.26 10.36 -6.52
CA THR A 158 15.21 9.02 -5.92
C THR A 158 13.97 8.89 -5.04
N ARG A 159 13.50 7.66 -4.75
CA ARG A 159 12.38 7.48 -3.80
C ARG A 159 12.73 8.06 -2.41
N SER A 160 13.98 7.95 -1.97
CA SER A 160 14.43 8.50 -0.69
C SER A 160 14.32 10.04 -0.65
N GLU A 161 14.65 10.72 -1.75
CA GLU A 161 14.51 12.18 -1.84
C GLU A 161 13.04 12.59 -1.91
N LEU A 162 12.22 11.90 -2.72
CA LEU A 162 10.78 12.12 -2.80
C LEU A 162 10.10 12.03 -1.43
N LEU A 163 10.51 11.07 -0.60
CA LEU A 163 9.91 10.78 0.70
C LEU A 163 10.65 11.42 1.87
N SER A 164 11.61 12.31 1.63
CA SER A 164 12.48 12.89 2.66
C SER A 164 11.73 13.57 3.81
N LYS A 165 10.57 14.13 3.54
CA LYS A 165 9.66 14.73 4.55
C LYS A 165 9.20 13.75 5.64
N TRP A 166 9.19 12.46 5.35
CA TRP A 166 8.75 11.37 6.24
C TRP A 166 9.90 10.44 6.62
N ALA A 167 11.15 10.94 6.54
CA ALA A 167 12.36 10.16 6.77
C ALA A 167 12.39 9.44 8.12
N ASP A 168 11.84 10.06 9.18
CA ASP A 168 11.79 9.45 10.51
C ASP A 168 10.88 8.22 10.54
N LEU A 169 9.69 8.28 9.93
CA LEU A 169 8.80 7.12 9.81
C LEU A 169 9.45 5.99 9.00
N ILE A 170 10.15 6.36 7.93
CA ILE A 170 10.88 5.39 7.10
C ILE A 170 11.97 4.72 7.90
N LYS A 171 12.83 5.49 8.56
CA LYS A 171 13.94 4.99 9.37
C LYS A 171 13.47 4.05 10.48
N ASP A 172 12.36 4.37 11.11
CA ASP A 172 11.86 3.63 12.28
C ASP A 172 11.11 2.36 11.89
N HIS A 173 10.46 2.34 10.69
CA HIS A 173 9.48 1.30 10.38
C HIS A 173 9.62 0.64 9.01
N ILE A 174 10.30 1.21 8.00
CA ILE A 174 10.19 0.72 6.62
C ILE A 174 11.51 0.16 6.11
N ILE A 175 11.47 -1.02 5.53
CA ILE A 175 12.52 -1.62 4.72
C ILE A 175 12.01 -1.72 3.28
N PHE A 176 12.65 -1.00 2.37
CA PHE A 176 12.36 -1.11 0.94
C PHE A 176 13.17 -2.27 0.35
N HIS A 177 12.48 -3.20 -0.27
CA HIS A 177 13.09 -4.34 -0.97
C HIS A 177 12.80 -4.21 -2.47
N GLN A 178 13.87 -3.99 -3.26
CA GLN A 178 13.74 -3.91 -4.71
C GLN A 178 13.82 -5.28 -5.33
N GLY A 179 12.81 -5.67 -6.10
CA GLY A 179 12.79 -6.91 -6.85
C GLY A 179 11.37 -7.35 -7.23
N ASP A 180 11.30 -8.38 -8.06
CA ASP A 180 10.04 -9.00 -8.44
C ASP A 180 9.49 -9.79 -7.24
N THR A 181 8.26 -9.52 -6.81
CA THR A 181 7.63 -10.22 -5.68
C THR A 181 7.60 -11.71 -5.86
N TYR A 182 7.43 -12.19 -7.10
CA TYR A 182 7.45 -13.62 -7.42
C TYR A 182 8.78 -14.29 -7.07
N LEU A 183 9.89 -13.57 -7.17
CA LEU A 183 11.23 -14.07 -6.90
C LEU A 183 11.72 -13.74 -5.49
N GLU A 184 11.24 -12.65 -4.90
CA GLU A 184 11.83 -12.08 -3.70
C GLU A 184 11.09 -12.42 -2.41
N LEU A 185 9.75 -12.63 -2.46
CA LEU A 185 8.96 -12.94 -1.25
C LEU A 185 9.45 -14.19 -0.52
N SER A 186 9.79 -15.24 -1.27
CA SER A 186 10.29 -16.51 -0.70
C SER A 186 11.68 -16.40 -0.06
N LYS A 187 12.46 -15.38 -0.46
CA LYS A 187 13.82 -15.17 0.08
C LYS A 187 13.82 -14.42 1.41
N VAL A 188 12.77 -13.66 1.70
CA VAL A 188 12.66 -12.93 2.95
C VAL A 188 12.04 -13.85 4.01
N GLN A 189 12.89 -14.31 4.92
CA GLN A 189 12.50 -15.25 5.98
C GLN A 189 12.12 -14.48 7.25
N THR A 190 10.82 -14.47 7.55
CA THR A 190 10.28 -13.99 8.82
C THR A 190 9.46 -15.11 9.47
N GLU A 191 9.51 -15.19 10.78
CA GLU A 191 8.76 -16.22 11.54
C GLU A 191 7.24 -15.99 11.48
N ARG A 192 6.83 -14.72 11.31
CA ARG A 192 5.41 -14.34 11.28
C ARG A 192 5.20 -13.09 10.45
N VAL A 193 4.10 -13.07 9.71
CA VAL A 193 3.55 -11.90 9.04
C VAL A 193 2.23 -11.52 9.71
N HIS A 194 2.25 -10.47 10.51
CA HIS A 194 1.10 -10.06 11.32
C HIS A 194 0.04 -9.32 10.51
N PHE A 195 0.49 -8.59 9.51
CA PHE A 195 -0.35 -7.81 8.63
C PHE A 195 0.27 -7.81 7.24
N ALA A 196 -0.55 -7.94 6.20
CA ALA A 196 -0.09 -7.81 4.83
C ALA A 196 -0.99 -6.89 4.02
N PHE A 197 -0.41 -6.18 3.05
CA PHE A 197 -1.12 -5.41 2.03
C PHE A 197 -0.67 -5.87 0.66
N LEU A 198 -1.59 -6.41 -0.13
CA LEU A 198 -1.34 -6.95 -1.46
C LEU A 198 -1.93 -6.01 -2.51
N ASP A 199 -1.05 -5.27 -3.19
CA ASP A 199 -1.36 -4.29 -4.25
C ASP A 199 -0.29 -4.37 -5.37
N GLY A 200 0.13 -5.60 -5.71
CA GLY A 200 1.15 -5.87 -6.70
C GLY A 200 0.57 -6.02 -8.11
N VAL A 201 0.67 -7.20 -8.68
CA VAL A 201 0.14 -7.53 -10.02
C VAL A 201 -1.30 -8.02 -9.92
N HIS A 202 -2.21 -7.44 -10.74
CA HIS A 202 -3.66 -7.67 -10.66
C HIS A 202 -4.08 -8.91 -11.48
N ASP A 203 -3.43 -10.05 -11.30
CA ASP A 203 -3.86 -11.31 -11.89
C ASP A 203 -3.97 -12.44 -10.85
N PHE A 204 -4.63 -13.54 -11.24
CA PHE A 204 -4.92 -14.65 -10.36
C PHE A 204 -3.66 -15.31 -9.80
N ASP A 205 -2.72 -15.63 -10.68
CA ASP A 205 -1.53 -16.41 -10.30
C ASP A 205 -0.59 -15.60 -9.40
N ALA A 206 -0.49 -14.27 -9.64
CA ALA A 206 0.32 -13.38 -8.83
C ALA A 206 -0.25 -13.26 -7.41
N ILE A 207 -1.56 -13.02 -7.26
CA ILE A 207 -2.20 -12.93 -5.94
C ILE A 207 -2.12 -14.25 -5.18
N MET A 208 -2.35 -15.38 -5.84
CA MET A 208 -2.23 -16.68 -5.19
C MET A 208 -0.80 -16.95 -4.74
N HIS A 209 0.19 -16.63 -5.58
CA HIS A 209 1.60 -16.76 -5.21
C HIS A 209 1.97 -15.89 -4.00
N GLU A 210 1.55 -14.62 -3.99
CA GLU A 210 1.79 -13.71 -2.86
C GLU A 210 1.11 -14.23 -1.59
N PHE A 211 -0.13 -14.69 -1.70
CA PHE A 211 -0.90 -15.27 -0.60
C PHE A 211 -0.22 -16.51 -0.01
N GLU A 212 0.15 -17.47 -0.82
CA GLU A 212 0.83 -18.72 -0.41
C GLU A 212 2.14 -18.46 0.34
N ASN A 213 2.89 -17.41 -0.04
CA ASN A 213 4.12 -17.03 0.65
C ASN A 213 3.89 -16.36 2.02
N ILE A 214 2.64 -15.96 2.32
CA ILE A 214 2.27 -15.22 3.53
C ILE A 214 1.45 -16.09 4.49
N GLU A 215 0.50 -16.87 3.97
CA GLU A 215 -0.48 -17.59 4.81
C GLU A 215 0.14 -18.52 5.84
N ASP A 216 1.19 -19.24 5.47
CA ASP A 216 1.92 -20.16 6.35
C ASP A 216 2.64 -19.45 7.51
N LYS A 217 2.90 -18.13 7.34
CA LYS A 217 3.53 -17.27 8.34
C LYS A 217 2.51 -16.54 9.21
N GLN A 218 1.21 -16.73 8.95
CA GLN A 218 0.13 -16.08 9.72
C GLN A 218 -0.43 -16.98 10.82
N LYS A 219 -0.83 -16.34 11.91
CA LYS A 219 -1.53 -16.97 13.04
C LYS A 219 -2.95 -16.39 13.15
N ASN A 220 -3.80 -17.07 13.90
CA ASN A 220 -5.15 -16.60 14.20
C ASN A 220 -5.14 -15.10 14.59
N GLY A 221 -5.98 -14.32 13.93
CA GLY A 221 -6.13 -12.90 14.13
C GLY A 221 -5.25 -12.01 13.23
N ASP A 222 -4.25 -12.57 12.54
CA ASP A 222 -3.45 -11.82 11.56
C ASP A 222 -4.30 -11.41 10.35
N ILE A 223 -3.87 -10.36 9.64
CA ILE A 223 -4.69 -9.71 8.63
C ILE A 223 -3.97 -9.65 7.29
N ILE A 224 -4.71 -9.89 6.20
CA ILE A 224 -4.34 -9.50 4.85
C ILE A 224 -5.35 -8.46 4.34
N VAL A 225 -4.90 -7.38 3.76
CA VAL A 225 -5.71 -6.42 3.02
C VAL A 225 -5.38 -6.55 1.54
N PHE A 226 -6.40 -6.80 0.72
CA PHE A 226 -6.30 -6.82 -0.73
C PHE A 226 -6.85 -5.51 -1.29
N ASP A 227 -6.11 -4.90 -2.22
CA ASP A 227 -6.57 -3.73 -2.98
C ASP A 227 -7.31 -4.14 -4.26
N ASP A 228 -7.88 -3.15 -4.92
CA ASP A 228 -8.49 -3.22 -6.25
C ASP A 228 -9.54 -4.35 -6.44
N TYR A 229 -10.27 -4.72 -5.36
CA TYR A 229 -11.38 -5.66 -5.45
C TYR A 229 -12.56 -5.07 -6.25
N ASN A 230 -12.39 -5.07 -7.58
CA ASN A 230 -13.37 -4.56 -8.53
C ASN A 230 -13.57 -5.55 -9.68
N PRO A 231 -14.72 -6.30 -9.73
CA PRO A 231 -14.93 -7.35 -10.72
C PRO A 231 -15.05 -6.83 -12.15
N LEU A 232 -15.38 -5.54 -12.35
CA LEU A 232 -15.48 -4.95 -13.68
C LEU A 232 -14.12 -4.63 -14.30
N GLN A 233 -13.11 -4.35 -13.47
CA GLN A 233 -11.77 -3.99 -13.92
C GLN A 233 -10.78 -5.15 -13.79
N TYR A 234 -10.88 -5.93 -12.70
CA TYR A 234 -9.89 -6.93 -12.32
C TYR A 234 -10.53 -8.28 -11.98
N SER A 235 -11.30 -8.85 -12.92
CA SER A 235 -12.03 -10.11 -12.68
C SER A 235 -11.14 -11.28 -12.26
N SER A 236 -9.92 -11.35 -12.77
CA SER A 236 -8.93 -12.40 -12.44
C SER A 236 -8.47 -12.29 -10.98
N LEU A 237 -8.10 -11.07 -10.54
CA LEU A 237 -7.74 -10.77 -9.16
C LEU A 237 -8.91 -11.06 -8.20
N VAL A 238 -10.13 -10.61 -8.55
CA VAL A 238 -11.33 -10.84 -7.72
C VAL A 238 -11.60 -12.33 -7.53
N ARG A 239 -11.42 -13.14 -8.58
CA ARG A 239 -11.56 -14.60 -8.49
C ARG A 239 -10.59 -15.20 -7.47
N ALA A 240 -9.30 -14.80 -7.49
CA ALA A 240 -8.32 -15.27 -6.53
C ALA A 240 -8.70 -14.91 -5.09
N ILE A 241 -9.10 -13.64 -4.86
CA ILE A 241 -9.52 -13.19 -3.53
C ILE A 241 -10.77 -13.94 -3.05
N ASP A 242 -11.74 -14.20 -3.94
CA ASP A 242 -12.95 -14.96 -3.60
C ASP A 242 -12.61 -16.41 -3.24
N GLU A 243 -11.68 -17.06 -3.93
CA GLU A 243 -11.20 -18.41 -3.58
C GLU A 243 -10.55 -18.42 -2.19
N ILE A 244 -9.71 -17.42 -1.86
CA ILE A 244 -9.12 -17.27 -0.53
C ILE A 244 -10.21 -17.09 0.54
N CYS A 245 -11.20 -16.22 0.29
CA CYS A 245 -12.30 -15.99 1.22
C CYS A 245 -13.19 -17.22 1.42
N MET A 246 -13.37 -18.04 0.39
CA MET A 246 -14.17 -19.26 0.45
C MET A 246 -13.43 -20.46 1.04
N SER A 247 -12.11 -20.37 1.24
CA SER A 247 -11.31 -21.46 1.82
C SER A 247 -11.69 -21.82 3.26
N GLY A 248 -12.41 -20.93 3.96
CA GLY A 248 -12.78 -21.08 5.37
C GLY A 248 -11.62 -20.81 6.34
N GLN A 249 -10.46 -20.39 5.85
CA GLN A 249 -9.31 -20.04 6.69
C GLN A 249 -9.31 -18.58 7.15
N TYR A 250 -10.10 -17.73 6.50
CA TYR A 250 -10.17 -16.30 6.77
C TYR A 250 -11.62 -15.82 6.91
N ASP A 251 -11.83 -14.91 7.87
CA ASP A 251 -13.05 -14.11 7.98
C ASP A 251 -12.86 -12.84 7.14
N CYS A 252 -13.60 -12.72 6.02
CA CYS A 252 -13.40 -11.69 5.01
C CYS A 252 -14.46 -10.60 5.09
N THR A 253 -14.03 -9.35 5.20
CA THR A 253 -14.88 -8.15 5.11
C THR A 253 -14.60 -7.41 3.80
N LYS A 254 -15.62 -7.28 2.95
CA LYS A 254 -15.55 -6.53 1.68
C LYS A 254 -15.99 -5.08 1.90
N ILE A 255 -15.20 -4.12 1.43
CA ILE A 255 -15.47 -2.68 1.54
C ILE A 255 -15.39 -2.07 0.15
N GLY A 256 -16.50 -1.54 -0.36
CA GLY A 256 -16.56 -0.84 -1.65
C GLY A 256 -16.25 0.65 -1.50
N SER A 257 -15.65 1.24 -2.52
CA SER A 257 -15.38 2.67 -2.59
C SER A 257 -15.38 3.14 -4.05
N MET A 258 -16.51 3.59 -4.56
CA MET A 258 -16.69 4.00 -5.96
C MET A 258 -16.19 2.91 -6.94
N ASP A 259 -15.13 3.23 -7.71
CA ASP A 259 -14.52 2.32 -8.68
C ASP A 259 -13.46 1.40 -8.04
N ARG A 260 -13.27 1.47 -6.72
CA ARG A 260 -12.25 0.72 -5.99
C ARG A 260 -12.87 -0.04 -4.83
N GLY A 261 -12.45 -1.26 -4.61
CA GLY A 261 -12.89 -2.08 -3.49
C GLY A 261 -11.70 -2.67 -2.74
N TYR A 262 -11.96 -3.09 -1.50
CA TYR A 262 -10.98 -3.70 -0.61
C TYR A 262 -11.54 -4.95 0.01
N VAL A 263 -10.67 -5.91 0.29
CA VAL A 263 -11.03 -7.05 1.14
C VAL A 263 -10.07 -7.11 2.32
N ILE A 264 -10.62 -7.16 3.51
CA ILE A 264 -9.85 -7.36 4.75
C ILE A 264 -10.12 -8.79 5.20
N ALA A 265 -9.11 -9.64 5.06
CA ALA A 265 -9.14 -11.04 5.42
C ALA A 265 -8.42 -11.24 6.76
N LYS A 266 -9.13 -11.71 7.77
CA LYS A 266 -8.59 -12.01 9.09
C LYS A 266 -8.44 -13.51 9.24
N LYS A 267 -7.23 -14.00 9.54
CA LYS A 267 -6.95 -15.44 9.79
C LYS A 267 -7.78 -15.96 10.97
N LEU A 268 -8.45 -17.11 10.78
CA LEU A 268 -9.30 -17.80 11.77
C LEU A 268 -8.51 -18.73 12.67
#